data_23c0ed3dadb685cc4cc7488b27316459
#
_entry.id   23c0ed3dadb685cc4cc7488b27316459
#
_cell.length_a   1.000
_cell.length_b   1.000
_cell.length_c   1.000
_cell.angle_alpha   90.00
_cell.angle_beta   90.00
_cell.angle_gamma   90.00
#
_symmetry.space_group_name_H-M   'P 1'
#
loop_
_entity.id
_entity.type
_entity.pdbx_description
1 polymer ?
#
loop_
_entity_poly.entity_id
_entity_poly.type
_entity_poly.pdbx_seq_one_letter_code
_entity_poly.pdbx_strand_id
1 'polypeptide(L)'
;MSQLVVTGANGFVGRAVCRRALDAGYTVTALVRRPGGCIDGVREWVHDGGDFDGLGERWPAGLRADAVIHLAARVHVMRDESPDPDAAFDAINVAGTLRLAKAAHRHGVRRIVYASSIKAVGERDGGVPLSETASPDPQDAYGRSKLRAERLLQQFGAANGLDVVVVRPPLVYGPTVRANFLRMMDAVARGMPLPLGSIPARRSIVYVDNLADALLRCATDPRAVGECFHVADDDAPSVTGLLRLVGDALGKPARLIAVPSVVLRGLGALTGRRAAIDRLTDSLQLDTGRITRVLGWHPPYTTREGLEATAAWYRSRNTQQ
;
A
#
# COMPACT_ATOMS: atom_id res chain seq x y z
N MET A 1 -27.47 7.71 -0.65
CA MET A 1 -26.04 7.90 -0.81
C MET A 1 -25.37 6.57 -0.51
N SER A 2 -24.47 6.12 -1.37
CA SER A 2 -23.74 4.89 -1.12
C SER A 2 -22.76 5.05 0.05
N GLN A 3 -22.72 4.04 0.91
CA GLN A 3 -21.96 4.09 2.16
C GLN A 3 -20.77 3.11 2.12
N LEU A 4 -19.61 3.59 2.51
CA LEU A 4 -18.37 2.80 2.57
C LEU A 4 -17.89 2.67 4.02
N VAL A 5 -17.38 1.50 4.37
CA VAL A 5 -16.60 1.30 5.59
C VAL A 5 -15.13 1.22 5.20
N VAL A 6 -14.28 2.00 5.87
CA VAL A 6 -12.83 1.98 5.65
C VAL A 6 -12.12 1.58 6.93
N THR A 7 -11.37 0.50 6.92
CA THR A 7 -10.49 0.14 8.04
C THR A 7 -9.11 0.74 7.84
N GLY A 8 -8.43 1.07 8.92
CA GLY A 8 -7.13 1.77 8.81
C GLY A 8 -7.27 3.21 8.25
N ALA A 9 -8.44 3.81 8.37
CA ALA A 9 -8.82 5.11 7.82
C ALA A 9 -7.93 6.26 8.32
N ASN A 10 -7.41 6.19 9.54
CA ASN A 10 -6.49 7.17 10.12
C ASN A 10 -5.02 6.96 9.69
N GLY A 11 -4.73 5.92 8.91
CA GLY A 11 -3.41 5.65 8.34
C GLY A 11 -3.10 6.50 7.10
N PHE A 12 -1.88 6.34 6.58
CA PHE A 12 -1.38 7.07 5.41
C PHE A 12 -2.29 6.92 4.18
N VAL A 13 -2.53 5.69 3.73
CA VAL A 13 -3.43 5.40 2.60
C VAL A 13 -4.89 5.66 2.97
N GLY A 14 -5.28 5.33 4.22
CA GLY A 14 -6.68 5.46 4.66
C GLY A 14 -7.20 6.89 4.60
N ARG A 15 -6.40 7.88 4.98
CA ARG A 15 -6.77 9.31 4.87
C ARG A 15 -7.00 9.74 3.43
N ALA A 16 -6.19 9.28 2.49
CA ALA A 16 -6.37 9.56 1.06
C ALA A 16 -7.64 8.92 0.52
N VAL A 17 -7.88 7.64 0.87
CA VAL A 17 -9.13 6.93 0.49
C VAL A 17 -10.37 7.63 1.05
N CYS A 18 -10.36 8.01 2.32
CA CYS A 18 -11.49 8.71 2.94
C CYS A 18 -11.75 10.05 2.23
N ARG A 19 -10.71 10.86 1.98
CA ARG A 19 -10.83 12.12 1.24
C ARG A 19 -11.42 11.89 -0.14
N ARG A 20 -10.83 10.99 -0.92
CA ARG A 20 -11.28 10.67 -2.29
C ARG A 20 -12.74 10.19 -2.32
N ALA A 21 -13.15 9.39 -1.32
CA ALA A 21 -14.53 8.92 -1.22
C ALA A 21 -15.51 10.06 -0.87
N LEU A 22 -15.16 10.94 0.08
CA LEU A 22 -15.97 12.11 0.43
C LEU A 22 -16.12 13.07 -0.76
N ASP A 23 -15.02 13.36 -1.47
CA ASP A 23 -15.01 14.22 -2.67
C ASP A 23 -15.89 13.65 -3.80
N ALA A 24 -16.01 12.33 -3.87
CA ALA A 24 -16.89 11.63 -4.80
C ALA A 24 -18.34 11.48 -4.29
N GLY A 25 -18.71 12.09 -3.14
CA GLY A 25 -20.06 12.11 -2.61
C GLY A 25 -20.48 10.85 -1.83
N TYR A 26 -19.53 10.00 -1.44
CA TYR A 26 -19.82 8.83 -0.59
C TYR A 26 -19.88 9.21 0.89
N THR A 27 -20.72 8.53 1.64
CA THR A 27 -20.67 8.56 3.12
C THR A 27 -19.62 7.56 3.58
N VAL A 28 -18.69 7.99 4.46
CA VAL A 28 -17.58 7.15 4.93
C VAL A 28 -17.71 6.90 6.43
N THR A 29 -17.73 5.64 6.82
CA THR A 29 -17.55 5.19 8.21
C THR A 29 -16.17 4.59 8.37
N ALA A 30 -15.34 5.18 9.21
CA ALA A 30 -13.99 4.73 9.53
C ALA A 30 -14.02 3.75 10.70
N LEU A 31 -13.66 2.51 10.47
CA LEU A 31 -13.41 1.55 11.54
C LEU A 31 -12.00 1.74 12.08
N VAL A 32 -11.90 2.27 13.29
CA VAL A 32 -10.64 2.67 13.92
C VAL A 32 -10.49 2.06 15.32
N ARG A 33 -9.25 1.88 15.77
CA ARG A 33 -8.96 1.36 17.12
C ARG A 33 -9.08 2.42 18.21
N ARG A 34 -8.86 3.66 17.86
CA ARG A 34 -8.90 4.82 18.78
C ARG A 34 -9.54 5.99 18.04
N PRO A 35 -10.35 6.81 18.74
CA PRO A 35 -10.97 7.97 18.12
C PRO A 35 -9.97 9.11 17.83
N GLY A 36 -10.39 10.07 17.01
CA GLY A 36 -9.68 11.34 16.83
C GLY A 36 -8.49 11.27 15.87
N GLY A 37 -8.50 10.39 14.88
CA GLY A 37 -7.40 10.31 13.91
C GLY A 37 -7.81 10.44 12.46
N CYS A 38 -9.10 10.52 12.17
CA CYS A 38 -9.65 10.63 10.83
C CYS A 38 -9.69 12.08 10.34
N ILE A 39 -9.93 12.26 9.05
CA ILE A 39 -10.20 13.57 8.46
C ILE A 39 -11.64 13.99 8.73
N ASP A 40 -11.92 15.30 8.62
CA ASP A 40 -13.26 15.85 8.77
C ASP A 40 -14.25 15.23 7.78
N GLY A 41 -15.51 15.12 8.19
CA GLY A 41 -16.58 14.52 7.39
C GLY A 41 -16.67 13.00 7.47
N VAL A 42 -15.73 12.32 8.11
CA VAL A 42 -15.73 10.87 8.31
C VAL A 42 -16.38 10.51 9.66
N ARG A 43 -17.33 9.61 9.66
CA ARG A 43 -17.92 9.07 10.90
C ARG A 43 -16.99 7.99 11.47
N GLU A 44 -16.53 8.17 12.70
CA GLU A 44 -15.70 7.15 13.36
C GLU A 44 -16.55 6.07 14.03
N TRP A 45 -16.17 4.82 13.81
CA TRP A 45 -16.64 3.65 14.51
C TRP A 45 -15.44 3.02 15.24
N VAL A 46 -15.44 3.14 16.56
CA VAL A 46 -14.33 2.66 17.40
C VAL A 46 -14.53 1.21 17.75
N HIS A 47 -13.49 0.40 17.48
CA HIS A 47 -13.38 -1.00 17.86
C HIS A 47 -11.95 -1.28 18.31
N ASP A 48 -11.76 -1.54 19.59
CA ASP A 48 -10.45 -1.64 20.25
C ASP A 48 -9.68 -2.95 19.93
N GLY A 49 -10.37 -4.00 19.48
CA GLY A 49 -9.78 -5.25 19.03
C GLY A 49 -8.90 -5.07 17.78
N GLY A 50 -7.59 -5.25 17.93
CA GLY A 50 -6.63 -5.09 16.81
C GLY A 50 -6.79 -6.15 15.71
N ASP A 51 -7.43 -7.27 16.04
CA ASP A 51 -7.70 -8.44 15.18
C ASP A 51 -9.18 -8.61 14.82
N PHE A 52 -10.01 -7.57 15.09
CA PHE A 52 -11.45 -7.54 14.83
C PHE A 52 -12.28 -8.61 15.56
N ASP A 53 -11.80 -9.09 16.71
CA ASP A 53 -12.57 -10.02 17.52
C ASP A 53 -13.85 -9.36 18.07
N GLY A 54 -14.99 -10.08 18.02
CA GLY A 54 -16.28 -9.57 18.44
C GLY A 54 -16.88 -8.46 17.54
N LEU A 55 -16.29 -8.19 16.36
CA LEU A 55 -16.76 -7.12 15.47
C LEU A 55 -18.20 -7.33 14.98
N GLY A 56 -18.60 -8.58 14.77
CA GLY A 56 -19.94 -8.89 14.28
C GLY A 56 -21.05 -8.54 15.26
N GLU A 57 -20.78 -8.69 16.54
CA GLU A 57 -21.69 -8.36 17.64
C GLU A 57 -21.73 -6.84 17.91
N ARG A 58 -20.67 -6.13 17.59
CA ARG A 58 -20.49 -4.68 17.80
C ARG A 58 -20.73 -3.86 16.55
N TRP A 59 -21.28 -4.46 15.50
CA TRP A 59 -21.61 -3.73 14.26
C TRP A 59 -22.68 -2.66 14.57
N PRO A 60 -22.45 -1.39 14.17
CA PRO A 60 -23.38 -0.32 14.53
C PRO A 60 -24.79 -0.57 13.96
N ALA A 61 -25.80 -0.43 14.82
CA ALA A 61 -27.19 -0.56 14.40
C ALA A 61 -27.49 0.45 13.27
N GLY A 62 -28.09 -0.05 12.18
CA GLY A 62 -28.42 0.78 11.03
C GLY A 62 -27.28 1.11 10.08
N LEU A 63 -26.05 0.70 10.34
CA LEU A 63 -24.94 0.85 9.40
C LEU A 63 -25.14 -0.12 8.21
N ARG A 64 -25.46 0.45 7.04
CA ARG A 64 -25.65 -0.26 5.78
C ARG A 64 -24.53 0.12 4.83
N ALA A 65 -23.44 -0.66 4.79
CA ALA A 65 -22.32 -0.38 3.91
C ALA A 65 -22.45 -1.19 2.61
N ASP A 66 -22.24 -0.53 1.47
CA ASP A 66 -22.21 -1.17 0.16
C ASP A 66 -20.91 -1.96 -0.03
N ALA A 67 -19.80 -1.40 0.47
CA ALA A 67 -18.50 -2.05 0.44
C ALA A 67 -17.64 -1.71 1.66
N VAL A 68 -16.69 -2.60 1.94
CA VAL A 68 -15.59 -2.37 2.89
C VAL A 68 -14.29 -2.22 2.11
N ILE A 69 -13.55 -1.13 2.35
CA ILE A 69 -12.15 -0.99 1.89
C ILE A 69 -11.24 -1.32 3.07
N HIS A 70 -10.60 -2.48 3.00
CA HIS A 70 -9.80 -3.01 4.10
C HIS A 70 -8.32 -2.69 3.94
N LEU A 71 -7.87 -1.66 4.70
CA LEU A 71 -6.48 -1.18 4.71
C LEU A 71 -5.74 -1.49 6.01
N ALA A 72 -6.47 -1.84 7.07
CA ALA A 72 -5.86 -2.15 8.35
C ALA A 72 -5.00 -3.41 8.25
N ALA A 73 -3.76 -3.31 8.67
CA ALA A 73 -2.81 -4.41 8.70
C ALA A 73 -1.71 -4.16 9.74
N ARG A 74 -1.13 -5.23 10.27
CA ARG A 74 0.20 -5.17 10.84
C ARG A 74 1.17 -5.02 9.67
N VAL A 75 1.84 -3.88 9.59
CA VAL A 75 2.86 -3.59 8.57
C VAL A 75 4.26 -3.76 9.16
N HIS A 76 5.28 -3.62 8.33
CA HIS A 76 6.69 -3.76 8.72
C HIS A 76 7.02 -3.09 10.06
N VAL A 77 7.31 -3.90 11.06
CA VAL A 77 7.92 -3.46 12.32
C VAL A 77 9.43 -3.54 12.10
N MET A 78 10.14 -2.41 12.15
CA MET A 78 11.58 -2.33 11.84
C MET A 78 12.46 -3.20 12.76
N ARG A 79 11.98 -3.52 13.95
CA ARG A 79 12.49 -4.54 14.86
C ARG A 79 11.27 -5.28 15.40
N ASP A 80 11.00 -6.44 14.84
CA ASP A 80 9.95 -7.30 15.37
C ASP A 80 10.54 -8.07 16.55
N GLU A 81 10.13 -7.70 17.77
CA GLU A 81 10.54 -8.35 19.01
C GLU A 81 9.65 -9.57 19.32
N SER A 82 8.74 -9.90 18.39
CA SER A 82 7.88 -11.07 18.56
C SER A 82 8.70 -12.35 18.45
N PRO A 83 8.51 -13.32 19.37
CA PRO A 83 9.17 -14.63 19.30
C PRO A 83 8.85 -15.39 18.01
N ASP A 84 7.65 -15.18 17.47
CA ASP A 84 7.18 -15.72 16.18
C ASP A 84 6.55 -14.61 15.35
N PRO A 85 7.33 -13.99 14.44
CA PRO A 85 6.82 -12.95 13.56
C PRO A 85 5.70 -13.43 12.62
N ASP A 86 5.76 -14.65 12.10
CA ASP A 86 4.72 -15.20 11.23
C ASP A 86 3.37 -15.29 11.96
N ALA A 87 3.36 -15.86 13.17
CA ALA A 87 2.14 -15.92 13.98
C ALA A 87 1.59 -14.53 14.33
N ALA A 88 2.46 -13.57 14.65
CA ALA A 88 2.06 -12.20 14.97
C ALA A 88 1.45 -11.45 13.76
N PHE A 89 1.96 -11.69 12.55
CA PHE A 89 1.36 -11.17 11.32
C PHE A 89 0.05 -11.88 11.00
N ASP A 90 -0.03 -13.19 11.19
CA ASP A 90 -1.21 -14.00 10.87
C ASP A 90 -2.40 -13.65 11.76
N ALA A 91 -2.18 -13.43 13.04
CA ALA A 91 -3.26 -13.07 13.98
C ALA A 91 -4.04 -11.83 13.48
N ILE A 92 -3.34 -10.82 12.98
CA ILE A 92 -3.94 -9.56 12.52
C ILE A 92 -4.30 -9.61 11.04
N ASN A 93 -3.34 -9.98 10.19
CA ASN A 93 -3.51 -9.84 8.74
C ASN A 93 -4.34 -10.97 8.13
N VAL A 94 -4.35 -12.15 8.75
CA VAL A 94 -5.08 -13.32 8.22
C VAL A 94 -6.36 -13.55 9.01
N ALA A 95 -6.25 -13.88 10.30
CA ALA A 95 -7.42 -14.14 11.13
C ALA A 95 -8.30 -12.91 11.29
N GLY A 96 -7.70 -11.74 11.51
CA GLY A 96 -8.42 -10.47 11.61
C GLY A 96 -9.16 -10.12 10.31
N THR A 97 -8.53 -10.28 9.15
CA THR A 97 -9.17 -10.06 7.84
C THR A 97 -10.39 -10.98 7.66
N LEU A 98 -10.27 -12.25 8.04
CA LEU A 98 -11.37 -13.20 7.94
C LEU A 98 -12.51 -12.88 8.90
N ARG A 99 -12.22 -12.43 10.14
CA ARG A 99 -13.23 -11.96 11.10
C ARG A 99 -13.98 -10.74 10.56
N LEU A 100 -13.28 -9.76 10.00
CA LEU A 100 -13.89 -8.61 9.33
C LEU A 100 -14.81 -9.06 8.19
N ALA A 101 -14.36 -9.97 7.34
CA ALA A 101 -15.15 -10.45 6.21
C ALA A 101 -16.45 -11.15 6.69
N LYS A 102 -16.36 -12.00 7.70
CA LYS A 102 -17.51 -12.66 8.32
C LYS A 102 -18.51 -11.65 8.92
N ALA A 103 -17.99 -10.66 9.65
CA ALA A 103 -18.83 -9.59 10.23
C ALA A 103 -19.50 -8.77 9.13
N ALA A 104 -18.77 -8.31 8.13
CA ALA A 104 -19.28 -7.55 7.01
C ALA A 104 -20.38 -8.32 6.25
N HIS A 105 -20.12 -9.58 5.90
CA HIS A 105 -21.10 -10.45 5.23
C HIS A 105 -22.38 -10.64 6.05
N ARG A 106 -22.27 -10.94 7.36
CA ARG A 106 -23.41 -11.09 8.29
C ARG A 106 -24.32 -9.85 8.30
N HIS A 107 -23.72 -8.66 8.13
CA HIS A 107 -24.44 -7.37 8.13
C HIS A 107 -24.79 -6.85 6.74
N GLY A 108 -24.74 -7.73 5.72
CA GLY A 108 -25.25 -7.45 4.38
C GLY A 108 -24.32 -6.63 3.48
N VAL A 109 -23.05 -6.48 3.86
CA VAL A 109 -22.02 -5.92 2.96
C VAL A 109 -21.78 -6.87 1.81
N ARG A 110 -21.86 -6.35 0.58
CA ARG A 110 -21.73 -7.17 -0.63
C ARG A 110 -20.32 -7.27 -1.16
N ARG A 111 -19.44 -6.30 -0.84
CA ARG A 111 -18.08 -6.25 -1.40
C ARG A 111 -17.02 -5.90 -0.37
N ILE A 112 -15.87 -6.57 -0.49
CA ILE A 112 -14.64 -6.20 0.22
C ILE A 112 -13.53 -5.95 -0.79
N VAL A 113 -12.93 -4.76 -0.73
CA VAL A 113 -11.68 -4.43 -1.41
C VAL A 113 -10.54 -4.58 -0.42
N TYR A 114 -9.69 -5.56 -0.65
CA TYR A 114 -8.56 -5.86 0.22
C TYR A 114 -7.28 -5.24 -0.32
N ALA A 115 -6.71 -4.30 0.43
CA ALA A 115 -5.38 -3.79 0.14
C ALA A 115 -4.31 -4.81 0.58
N SER A 116 -3.85 -5.57 -0.37
CA SER A 116 -2.71 -6.48 -0.23
C SER A 116 -1.38 -5.74 -0.44
N SER A 117 -0.42 -6.36 -1.06
CA SER A 117 0.88 -5.80 -1.41
C SER A 117 1.52 -6.62 -2.53
N ILE A 118 2.35 -6.01 -3.35
CA ILE A 118 3.18 -6.78 -4.28
C ILE A 118 4.11 -7.76 -3.57
N LYS A 119 4.43 -7.53 -2.30
CA LYS A 119 5.20 -8.48 -1.48
C LYS A 119 4.52 -9.84 -1.27
N ALA A 120 3.22 -9.94 -1.51
CA ALA A 120 2.52 -11.23 -1.57
C ALA A 120 2.95 -12.06 -2.77
N VAL A 121 3.49 -11.43 -3.82
CA VAL A 121 3.97 -12.08 -5.05
C VAL A 121 5.49 -12.19 -5.05
N GLY A 122 6.23 -11.11 -4.75
CA GLY A 122 7.69 -11.14 -4.76
C GLY A 122 8.34 -9.78 -4.47
N GLU A 123 9.67 -9.77 -4.37
CA GLU A 123 10.47 -8.55 -4.18
C GLU A 123 11.34 -8.19 -5.40
N ARG A 124 11.28 -8.99 -6.47
CA ARG A 124 12.01 -8.80 -7.74
C ARG A 124 11.20 -9.35 -8.92
N ASP A 125 11.38 -8.76 -10.09
CA ASP A 125 10.65 -9.11 -11.32
C ASP A 125 11.38 -10.12 -12.21
N GLY A 126 12.66 -10.42 -11.92
CA GLY A 126 13.44 -11.34 -12.75
C GLY A 126 13.67 -10.87 -14.19
N GLY A 127 13.46 -9.59 -14.49
CA GLY A 127 13.60 -8.99 -15.82
C GLY A 127 12.31 -8.94 -16.64
N VAL A 128 11.20 -9.44 -16.09
CA VAL A 128 9.85 -9.36 -16.69
C VAL A 128 8.89 -8.79 -15.65
N PRO A 129 8.13 -7.71 -15.96
CA PRO A 129 7.18 -7.14 -15.02
C PRO A 129 6.23 -8.20 -14.44
N LEU A 130 6.05 -8.19 -13.12
CA LEU A 130 5.18 -9.14 -12.43
C LEU A 130 3.73 -8.90 -12.83
N SER A 131 3.08 -9.92 -13.36
CA SER A 131 1.65 -9.94 -13.62
C SER A 131 0.89 -10.49 -12.40
N GLU A 132 -0.44 -10.32 -12.38
CA GLU A 132 -1.30 -10.85 -11.31
C GLU A 132 -1.31 -12.39 -11.27
N THR A 133 -0.94 -13.04 -12.38
CA THR A 133 -0.84 -14.50 -12.51
C THR A 133 0.56 -15.04 -12.23
N ALA A 134 1.53 -14.18 -11.89
CA ALA A 134 2.87 -14.63 -11.52
C ALA A 134 2.82 -15.56 -10.31
N SER A 135 3.66 -16.60 -10.32
CA SER A 135 3.76 -17.54 -9.20
C SER A 135 4.24 -16.82 -7.94
N PRO A 136 3.49 -16.85 -6.84
CA PRO A 136 3.88 -16.14 -5.63
C PRO A 136 5.09 -16.76 -4.94
N ASP A 137 6.07 -15.91 -4.58
CA ASP A 137 7.28 -16.23 -3.81
C ASP A 137 7.57 -15.13 -2.77
N PRO A 138 6.71 -14.98 -1.72
CA PRO A 138 6.85 -13.95 -0.71
C PRO A 138 8.07 -14.20 0.18
N GLN A 139 8.95 -13.18 0.29
CA GLN A 139 10.26 -13.32 0.94
C GLN A 139 10.24 -13.00 2.45
N ASP A 140 9.20 -12.33 2.95
CA ASP A 140 9.10 -11.98 4.37
C ASP A 140 7.75 -12.40 4.99
N ALA A 141 7.66 -12.39 6.33
CA ALA A 141 6.46 -12.76 7.07
C ALA A 141 5.25 -11.88 6.69
N TYR A 142 5.48 -10.61 6.41
CA TYR A 142 4.43 -9.71 5.95
C TYR A 142 3.87 -10.15 4.59
N GLY A 143 4.72 -10.38 3.59
CA GLY A 143 4.30 -10.86 2.27
C GLY A 143 3.56 -12.21 2.35
N ARG A 144 4.08 -13.15 3.15
CA ARG A 144 3.41 -14.43 3.40
C ARG A 144 2.03 -14.26 4.04
N SER A 145 1.90 -13.37 5.03
CA SER A 145 0.60 -13.10 5.66
C SER A 145 -0.40 -12.47 4.69
N LYS A 146 0.06 -11.55 3.83
CA LYS A 146 -0.79 -10.94 2.81
C LYS A 146 -1.31 -11.98 1.82
N LEU A 147 -0.44 -12.85 1.31
CA LEU A 147 -0.83 -13.93 0.41
C LEU A 147 -1.83 -14.91 1.05
N ARG A 148 -1.61 -15.30 2.32
CA ARG A 148 -2.54 -16.17 3.04
C ARG A 148 -3.91 -15.51 3.21
N ALA A 149 -3.92 -14.21 3.55
CA ALA A 149 -5.16 -13.45 3.67
C ALA A 149 -5.93 -13.34 2.36
N GLU A 150 -5.24 -13.07 1.24
CA GLU A 150 -5.87 -13.07 -0.10
C GLU A 150 -6.60 -14.39 -0.37
N ARG A 151 -5.89 -15.51 -0.21
CA ARG A 151 -6.43 -16.85 -0.49
C ARG A 151 -7.65 -17.17 0.37
N LEU A 152 -7.55 -16.94 1.69
CA LEU A 152 -8.66 -17.20 2.62
C LEU A 152 -9.86 -16.28 2.35
N LEU A 153 -9.61 -15.02 2.05
CA LEU A 153 -10.67 -14.07 1.75
C LEU A 153 -11.40 -14.44 0.45
N GLN A 154 -10.67 -14.82 -0.60
CA GLN A 154 -11.24 -15.31 -1.87
C GLN A 154 -12.04 -16.60 -1.67
N GLN A 155 -11.52 -17.56 -0.90
CA GLN A 155 -12.25 -18.79 -0.56
C GLN A 155 -13.54 -18.49 0.21
N PHE A 156 -13.46 -17.62 1.21
CA PHE A 156 -14.65 -17.20 1.97
C PHE A 156 -15.67 -16.50 1.08
N GLY A 157 -15.22 -15.59 0.22
CA GLY A 157 -16.08 -14.86 -0.72
C GLY A 157 -16.82 -15.79 -1.66
N ALA A 158 -16.10 -16.73 -2.29
CA ALA A 158 -16.68 -17.73 -3.20
C ALA A 158 -17.71 -18.64 -2.51
N ALA A 159 -17.46 -19.04 -1.26
CA ALA A 159 -18.35 -19.91 -0.50
C ALA A 159 -19.63 -19.20 0.01
N ASN A 160 -19.61 -17.87 0.15
CA ASN A 160 -20.68 -17.10 0.81
C ASN A 160 -21.33 -16.02 -0.09
N GLY A 161 -20.92 -15.88 -1.34
CA GLY A 161 -21.43 -14.84 -2.24
C GLY A 161 -21.00 -13.44 -1.87
N LEU A 162 -19.81 -13.28 -1.23
CA LEU A 162 -19.22 -11.99 -0.94
C LEU A 162 -18.23 -11.62 -2.05
N ASP A 163 -18.44 -10.49 -2.69
CA ASP A 163 -17.53 -9.98 -3.72
C ASP A 163 -16.19 -9.60 -3.10
N VAL A 164 -15.11 -10.20 -3.57
CA VAL A 164 -13.76 -9.91 -3.11
C VAL A 164 -12.95 -9.32 -4.25
N VAL A 165 -12.33 -8.16 -4.00
CA VAL A 165 -11.37 -7.52 -4.90
C VAL A 165 -10.04 -7.38 -4.18
N VAL A 166 -8.97 -7.85 -4.80
CA VAL A 166 -7.61 -7.73 -4.25
C VAL A 166 -6.85 -6.64 -4.99
N VAL A 167 -6.22 -5.73 -4.26
CA VAL A 167 -5.35 -4.69 -4.82
C VAL A 167 -3.94 -4.87 -4.26
N ARG A 168 -2.95 -5.03 -5.13
CA ARG A 168 -1.54 -5.23 -4.77
C ARG A 168 -0.71 -4.01 -5.19
N PRO A 169 -0.57 -3.00 -4.32
CA PRO A 169 0.30 -1.87 -4.57
C PRO A 169 1.77 -2.22 -4.34
N PRO A 170 2.71 -1.55 -5.03
CA PRO A 170 4.13 -1.52 -4.72
C PRO A 170 4.42 -0.54 -3.56
N LEU A 171 5.60 0.10 -3.55
CA LEU A 171 5.92 1.17 -2.62
C LEU A 171 5.00 2.37 -2.85
N VAL A 172 4.23 2.73 -1.81
CA VAL A 172 3.34 3.88 -1.81
C VAL A 172 4.09 5.12 -1.32
N TYR A 173 3.96 6.24 -2.03
CA TYR A 173 4.53 7.53 -1.64
C TYR A 173 3.49 8.65 -1.70
N GLY A 174 3.78 9.79 -1.08
CA GLY A 174 2.86 10.93 -1.01
C GLY A 174 3.07 11.76 0.25
N PRO A 175 2.30 12.84 0.46
CA PRO A 175 2.29 13.60 1.70
C PRO A 175 2.05 12.71 2.92
N THR A 176 2.79 12.92 3.99
CA THR A 176 2.81 12.12 5.24
C THR A 176 3.47 10.73 5.14
N VAL A 177 4.17 10.44 4.03
CA VAL A 177 4.95 9.20 3.88
C VAL A 177 5.97 9.03 5.02
N ARG A 178 6.25 7.78 5.36
CA ARG A 178 7.16 7.40 6.45
C ARG A 178 8.25 6.44 5.97
N ALA A 179 9.04 5.97 6.91
CA ALA A 179 10.04 4.91 6.72
C ALA A 179 11.04 5.20 5.57
N ASN A 180 11.23 4.24 4.66
CA ASN A 180 12.31 4.29 3.68
C ASN A 180 12.21 5.45 2.68
N PHE A 181 10.99 5.79 2.23
CA PHE A 181 10.80 6.89 1.30
C PHE A 181 11.14 8.23 1.95
N LEU A 182 10.70 8.45 3.19
CA LEU A 182 11.05 9.65 3.95
C LEU A 182 12.57 9.75 4.19
N ARG A 183 13.23 8.63 4.54
CA ARG A 183 14.69 8.60 4.71
C ARG A 183 15.44 8.95 3.41
N MET A 184 14.91 8.52 2.27
CA MET A 184 15.45 8.88 0.96
C MET A 184 15.32 10.39 0.73
N MET A 185 14.16 10.97 1.02
CA MET A 185 13.97 12.42 0.94
C MET A 185 14.91 13.19 1.90
N ASP A 186 15.05 12.72 3.15
CA ASP A 186 15.96 13.30 4.13
C ASP A 186 17.40 13.30 3.64
N ALA A 187 17.86 12.20 3.04
CA ALA A 187 19.22 12.08 2.51
C ALA A 187 19.47 13.06 1.35
N VAL A 188 18.52 13.17 0.42
CA VAL A 188 18.61 14.11 -0.71
C VAL A 188 18.55 15.54 -0.20
N ALA A 189 17.60 15.87 0.69
CA ALA A 189 17.45 17.23 1.24
C ALA A 189 18.68 17.70 2.02
N ARG A 190 19.38 16.81 2.72
CA ARG A 190 20.64 17.09 3.41
C ARG A 190 21.84 17.17 2.48
N GLY A 191 21.68 16.89 1.20
CA GLY A 191 22.77 16.87 0.23
C GLY A 191 23.81 15.77 0.48
N MET A 192 23.38 14.66 1.11
CA MET A 192 24.27 13.52 1.39
C MET A 192 24.75 12.90 0.08
N PRO A 193 26.05 12.55 -0.05
CA PRO A 193 26.53 11.81 -1.19
C PRO A 193 25.99 10.36 -1.15
N LEU A 194 25.25 9.97 -2.19
CA LEU A 194 24.61 8.66 -2.28
C LEU A 194 25.34 7.81 -3.34
N PRO A 195 25.84 6.61 -3.03
CA PRO A 195 26.54 5.74 -3.98
C PRO A 195 25.53 4.99 -4.89
N LEU A 196 24.54 5.70 -5.43
CA LEU A 196 23.42 5.15 -6.20
C LEU A 196 23.30 5.79 -7.60
N GLY A 197 24.39 6.41 -8.09
CA GLY A 197 24.38 7.12 -9.36
C GLY A 197 24.38 6.23 -10.62
N SER A 198 24.59 4.90 -10.46
CA SER A 198 24.64 3.94 -11.57
C SER A 198 23.72 2.74 -11.35
N ILE A 199 22.61 2.89 -10.64
CA ILE A 199 21.67 1.79 -10.38
C ILE A 199 20.56 1.82 -11.42
N PRO A 200 20.58 0.92 -12.43
CA PRO A 200 19.57 0.88 -13.49
C PRO A 200 18.27 0.18 -13.06
N ALA A 201 18.31 -0.53 -11.92
CA ALA A 201 17.15 -1.27 -11.39
C ALA A 201 15.91 -0.40 -11.32
N ARG A 202 14.82 -0.83 -11.97
CA ARG A 202 13.57 -0.11 -12.06
C ARG A 202 12.61 -0.53 -10.97
N ARG A 203 11.83 0.42 -10.45
CA ARG A 203 10.88 0.16 -9.39
C ARG A 203 9.54 0.81 -9.70
N SER A 204 8.49 0.00 -9.81
CA SER A 204 7.15 0.52 -9.74
C SER A 204 6.90 1.15 -8.37
N ILE A 205 6.27 2.30 -8.37
CA ILE A 205 5.82 3.06 -7.20
C ILE A 205 4.37 3.49 -7.45
N VAL A 206 3.67 3.91 -6.41
CA VAL A 206 2.32 4.45 -6.58
C VAL A 206 2.12 5.67 -5.68
N TYR A 207 1.65 6.74 -6.28
CA TYR A 207 1.21 7.92 -5.54
C TYR A 207 -0.03 7.59 -4.70
N VAL A 208 -0.08 8.05 -3.46
CA VAL A 208 -1.13 7.69 -2.51
C VAL A 208 -2.54 8.03 -2.99
N ASP A 209 -2.70 9.16 -3.72
CA ASP A 209 -4.01 9.55 -4.25
C ASP A 209 -4.39 8.74 -5.50
N ASN A 210 -3.42 8.27 -6.31
CA ASN A 210 -3.65 7.29 -7.37
C ASN A 210 -4.14 5.94 -6.79
N LEU A 211 -3.49 5.47 -5.72
CA LEU A 211 -3.93 4.26 -5.03
C LEU A 211 -5.32 4.43 -4.41
N ALA A 212 -5.61 5.59 -3.82
CA ALA A 212 -6.93 5.88 -3.24
C ALA A 212 -8.02 5.86 -4.30
N ASP A 213 -7.77 6.45 -5.46
CA ASP A 213 -8.69 6.44 -6.61
C ASP A 213 -8.95 5.01 -7.13
N ALA A 214 -7.88 4.22 -7.31
CA ALA A 214 -7.99 2.82 -7.73
C ALA A 214 -8.80 1.98 -6.73
N LEU A 215 -8.55 2.14 -5.41
CA LEU A 215 -9.28 1.42 -4.37
C LEU A 215 -10.77 1.80 -4.36
N LEU A 216 -11.10 3.08 -4.54
CA LEU A 216 -12.48 3.53 -4.66
C LEU A 216 -13.13 2.96 -5.93
N ARG A 217 -12.43 2.98 -7.06
CA ARG A 217 -12.89 2.36 -8.30
C ARG A 217 -13.18 0.87 -8.12
N CYS A 218 -12.30 0.13 -7.46
CA CYS A 218 -12.50 -1.29 -7.13
C CYS A 218 -13.71 -1.52 -6.20
N ALA A 219 -14.01 -0.57 -5.31
CA ALA A 219 -15.15 -0.68 -4.41
C ALA A 219 -16.50 -0.46 -5.11
N THR A 220 -16.51 0.30 -6.20
CA THR A 220 -17.75 0.82 -6.81
C THR A 220 -18.06 0.26 -8.20
N ASP A 221 -17.05 -0.15 -8.98
CA ASP A 221 -17.23 -0.68 -10.31
C ASP A 221 -17.65 -2.16 -10.27
N PRO A 222 -18.78 -2.56 -10.87
CA PRO A 222 -19.23 -3.97 -10.86
C PRO A 222 -18.26 -4.92 -11.58
N ARG A 223 -17.46 -4.43 -12.52
CA ARG A 223 -16.48 -5.24 -13.26
C ARG A 223 -15.29 -5.67 -12.41
N ALA A 224 -15.10 -5.07 -11.21
CA ALA A 224 -14.00 -5.42 -10.31
C ALA A 224 -14.22 -6.73 -9.54
N VAL A 225 -15.44 -7.30 -9.57
CA VAL A 225 -15.80 -8.48 -8.78
C VAL A 225 -14.90 -9.67 -9.09
N GLY A 226 -14.31 -10.27 -8.06
CA GLY A 226 -13.45 -11.45 -8.18
C GLY A 226 -12.05 -11.17 -8.72
N GLU A 227 -11.74 -9.90 -9.02
CA GLU A 227 -10.49 -9.50 -9.63
C GLU A 227 -9.35 -9.30 -8.63
N CYS A 228 -8.14 -9.50 -9.14
CA CYS A 228 -6.91 -9.07 -8.48
C CYS A 228 -6.21 -8.08 -9.40
N PHE A 229 -5.81 -6.92 -8.86
CA PHE A 229 -5.15 -5.87 -9.64
C PHE A 229 -3.81 -5.47 -9.04
N HIS A 230 -2.80 -5.35 -9.88
CA HIS A 230 -1.62 -4.55 -9.58
C HIS A 230 -1.95 -3.07 -9.86
N VAL A 231 -1.56 -2.19 -8.93
CA VAL A 231 -1.82 -0.74 -9.04
C VAL A 231 -0.52 0.02 -8.83
N ALA A 232 -0.06 0.71 -9.85
CA ALA A 232 1.14 1.55 -9.80
C ALA A 232 0.94 2.80 -10.67
N ASP A 233 1.82 3.77 -10.53
CA ASP A 233 1.94 4.88 -11.47
C ASP A 233 2.41 4.36 -12.84
N ASP A 234 2.16 5.13 -13.91
CA ASP A 234 2.53 4.71 -15.27
C ASP A 234 4.04 4.57 -15.47
N ASP A 235 4.82 5.32 -14.67
CA ASP A 235 6.28 5.29 -14.72
C ASP A 235 6.86 4.33 -13.68
N ALA A 236 7.83 3.52 -14.12
CA ALA A 236 8.70 2.77 -13.22
C ALA A 236 10.14 3.34 -13.32
N PRO A 237 10.46 4.41 -12.58
CA PRO A 237 11.79 5.02 -12.66
C PRO A 237 12.87 4.06 -12.17
N SER A 238 14.10 4.21 -12.69
CA SER A 238 15.25 3.55 -12.07
C SER A 238 15.50 4.14 -10.68
N VAL A 239 16.20 3.41 -9.81
CA VAL A 239 16.57 3.92 -8.47
C VAL A 239 17.33 5.25 -8.59
N THR A 240 18.27 5.34 -9.53
CA THR A 240 18.99 6.58 -9.85
C THR A 240 18.03 7.66 -10.35
N GLY A 241 17.11 7.32 -11.25
CA GLY A 241 16.10 8.23 -11.80
C GLY A 241 15.16 8.77 -10.72
N LEU A 242 14.68 7.90 -9.82
CA LEU A 242 13.81 8.30 -8.71
C LEU A 242 14.50 9.31 -7.78
N LEU A 243 15.78 9.08 -7.45
CA LEU A 243 16.56 10.01 -6.63
C LEU A 243 16.73 11.38 -7.29
N ARG A 244 16.90 11.42 -8.63
CA ARG A 244 16.94 12.69 -9.38
C ARG A 244 15.58 13.39 -9.34
N LEU A 245 14.49 12.67 -9.62
CA LEU A 245 13.13 13.22 -9.56
C LEU A 245 12.79 13.78 -8.16
N VAL A 246 13.19 13.08 -7.09
CA VAL A 246 13.05 13.57 -5.71
C VAL A 246 13.88 14.84 -5.49
N GLY A 247 15.11 14.89 -6.01
CA GLY A 247 15.96 16.08 -5.93
C GLY A 247 15.34 17.26 -6.63
N ASP A 248 14.84 17.06 -7.85
CA ASP A 248 14.16 18.10 -8.65
C ASP A 248 12.93 18.63 -7.92
N ALA A 249 12.07 17.74 -7.39
CA ALA A 249 10.88 18.12 -6.63
C ALA A 249 11.21 18.88 -5.33
N LEU A 250 12.32 18.56 -4.67
CA LEU A 250 12.79 19.26 -3.47
C LEU A 250 13.48 20.61 -3.81
N GLY A 251 13.77 20.89 -5.08
CA GLY A 251 14.58 22.03 -5.51
C GLY A 251 16.06 21.90 -5.11
N LYS A 252 16.54 20.67 -4.88
CA LYS A 252 17.90 20.39 -4.44
C LYS A 252 18.42 19.14 -5.14
N PRO A 253 19.28 19.28 -6.16
CA PRO A 253 19.79 18.15 -6.93
C PRO A 253 20.42 17.07 -6.05
N ALA A 254 20.04 15.80 -6.29
CA ALA A 254 20.59 14.68 -5.55
C ALA A 254 22.09 14.50 -5.86
N ARG A 255 22.94 14.41 -4.84
CA ARG A 255 24.38 14.17 -4.99
C ARG A 255 24.65 12.68 -5.18
N LEU A 256 24.64 12.22 -6.43
CA LEU A 256 24.76 10.81 -6.78
C LEU A 256 26.19 10.48 -7.21
N ILE A 257 26.80 9.51 -6.53
CA ILE A 257 28.12 8.98 -6.90
C ILE A 257 27.89 7.71 -7.72
N ALA A 258 28.50 7.62 -8.88
CA ALA A 258 28.44 6.45 -9.74
C ALA A 258 29.28 5.31 -9.14
N VAL A 259 28.62 4.32 -8.54
CA VAL A 259 29.24 3.10 -8.04
C VAL A 259 28.59 1.91 -8.74
N PRO A 260 29.37 1.03 -9.38
CA PRO A 260 28.84 -0.17 -10.01
C PRO A 260 28.10 -1.07 -9.01
N SER A 261 26.98 -1.64 -9.43
CA SER A 261 26.14 -2.50 -8.58
C SER A 261 26.90 -3.70 -8.00
N VAL A 262 27.88 -4.24 -8.74
CA VAL A 262 28.74 -5.33 -8.28
C VAL A 262 29.56 -4.93 -7.05
N VAL A 263 30.11 -3.71 -7.04
CA VAL A 263 30.87 -3.18 -5.89
C VAL A 263 29.95 -3.02 -4.68
N LEU A 264 28.75 -2.47 -4.88
CA LEU A 264 27.76 -2.34 -3.80
C LEU A 264 27.36 -3.69 -3.23
N ARG A 265 27.11 -4.70 -4.07
CA ARG A 265 26.80 -6.07 -3.64
C ARG A 265 27.95 -6.70 -2.85
N GLY A 266 29.19 -6.51 -3.29
CA GLY A 266 30.38 -6.95 -2.56
C GLY A 266 30.48 -6.34 -1.16
N LEU A 267 30.32 -5.01 -1.08
CA LEU A 267 30.30 -4.29 0.22
C LEU A 267 29.13 -4.73 1.10
N GLY A 268 27.96 -4.96 0.51
CA GLY A 268 26.77 -5.46 1.21
C GLY A 268 27.00 -6.84 1.82
N ALA A 269 27.69 -7.73 1.10
CA ALA A 269 28.04 -9.06 1.59
C ALA A 269 29.02 -8.98 2.77
N LEU A 270 30.03 -8.13 2.67
CA LEU A 270 31.05 -7.93 3.74
C LEU A 270 30.47 -7.29 5.00
N THR A 271 29.46 -6.43 4.88
CA THR A 271 28.85 -5.69 6.00
C THR A 271 27.57 -6.33 6.56
N GLY A 272 27.18 -7.52 6.09
CA GLY A 272 25.93 -8.20 6.48
C GLY A 272 24.66 -7.48 5.99
N ARG A 273 24.79 -6.54 5.04
CA ARG A 273 23.67 -5.73 4.49
C ARG A 273 23.24 -6.18 3.09
N ARG A 274 23.57 -7.41 2.70
CA ARG A 274 23.30 -7.95 1.36
C ARG A 274 21.84 -7.77 0.94
N ALA A 275 20.88 -8.18 1.77
CA ALA A 275 19.46 -8.06 1.46
C ALA A 275 19.00 -6.61 1.22
N ALA A 276 19.59 -5.63 1.92
CA ALA A 276 19.29 -4.22 1.70
C ALA A 276 19.84 -3.71 0.36
N ILE A 277 21.03 -4.16 -0.03
CA ILE A 277 21.65 -3.81 -1.31
C ILE A 277 20.92 -4.49 -2.47
N ASP A 278 20.58 -5.78 -2.34
CA ASP A 278 19.83 -6.51 -3.37
C ASP A 278 18.48 -5.81 -3.64
N ARG A 279 17.77 -5.35 -2.61
CA ARG A 279 16.54 -4.53 -2.77
C ARG A 279 16.78 -3.22 -3.52
N LEU A 280 17.95 -2.64 -3.53
CA LEU A 280 18.27 -1.43 -4.28
C LEU A 280 18.74 -1.73 -5.71
N THR A 281 19.33 -2.90 -5.93
CA THR A 281 19.96 -3.27 -7.20
C THR A 281 19.11 -4.21 -8.07
N ASP A 282 18.07 -4.81 -7.52
CA ASP A 282 17.12 -5.65 -8.26
C ASP A 282 15.89 -4.83 -8.69
N SER A 283 15.42 -5.06 -9.91
CA SER A 283 14.20 -4.44 -10.41
C SER A 283 12.96 -5.10 -9.82
N LEU A 284 11.92 -4.29 -9.65
CA LEU A 284 10.57 -4.74 -9.30
C LEU A 284 9.56 -3.89 -10.06
N GLN A 285 9.22 -4.33 -11.25
CA GLN A 285 8.22 -3.70 -12.10
C GLN A 285 6.94 -4.53 -12.08
N LEU A 286 5.79 -3.86 -12.14
CA LEU A 286 4.47 -4.47 -12.16
C LEU A 286 3.86 -4.30 -13.54
N ASP A 287 3.20 -5.34 -14.03
CA ASP A 287 2.24 -5.21 -15.10
C ASP A 287 0.91 -4.70 -14.51
N THR A 288 0.52 -3.50 -14.88
CA THR A 288 -0.75 -2.86 -14.47
C THR A 288 -1.81 -2.92 -15.56
N GLY A 289 -1.55 -3.61 -16.66
CA GLY A 289 -2.45 -3.66 -17.81
C GLY A 289 -3.81 -4.28 -17.49
N ARG A 290 -3.94 -5.12 -16.47
CA ARG A 290 -5.21 -5.75 -16.11
C ARG A 290 -6.24 -4.74 -15.61
N ILE A 291 -5.88 -3.84 -14.70
CA ILE A 291 -6.82 -2.83 -14.17
C ILE A 291 -7.29 -1.90 -15.30
N THR A 292 -6.40 -1.54 -16.21
CA THR A 292 -6.75 -0.73 -17.38
C THR A 292 -7.72 -1.48 -18.30
N ARG A 293 -7.45 -2.73 -18.63
CA ARG A 293 -8.33 -3.51 -19.52
C ARG A 293 -9.72 -3.76 -18.92
N VAL A 294 -9.79 -4.05 -17.62
CA VAL A 294 -11.06 -4.43 -16.98
C VAL A 294 -11.87 -3.20 -16.58
N LEU A 295 -11.23 -2.21 -15.94
CA LEU A 295 -11.92 -1.06 -15.35
C LEU A 295 -11.79 0.22 -16.20
N GLY A 296 -10.93 0.24 -17.21
CA GLY A 296 -10.57 1.48 -17.92
C GLY A 296 -9.85 2.47 -17.00
N TRP A 297 -9.20 1.98 -15.94
CA TRP A 297 -8.55 2.85 -14.97
C TRP A 297 -7.13 3.20 -15.40
N HIS A 298 -6.79 4.46 -15.24
CA HIS A 298 -5.44 5.02 -15.35
C HIS A 298 -5.16 5.89 -14.13
N PRO A 299 -3.91 6.01 -13.66
CA PRO A 299 -3.58 6.87 -12.55
C PRO A 299 -3.93 8.33 -12.88
N PRO A 300 -4.75 9.01 -12.05
CA PRO A 300 -5.13 10.41 -12.28
C PRO A 300 -3.97 11.40 -12.23
N TYR A 301 -2.90 11.06 -11.53
CA TYR A 301 -1.74 11.94 -11.34
C TYR A 301 -0.48 11.27 -11.87
N THR A 302 0.39 12.04 -12.49
CA THR A 302 1.73 11.61 -12.90
C THR A 302 2.65 11.43 -11.69
N THR A 303 3.70 10.63 -11.84
CA THR A 303 4.76 10.47 -10.83
C THR A 303 5.36 11.83 -10.44
N ARG A 304 5.52 12.75 -11.38
CA ARG A 304 6.04 14.10 -11.12
C ARG A 304 5.12 14.89 -10.20
N GLU A 305 3.84 14.97 -10.49
CA GLU A 305 2.84 15.67 -9.66
C GLU A 305 2.79 15.09 -8.24
N GLY A 306 2.80 13.74 -8.11
CA GLY A 306 2.86 13.07 -6.81
C GLY A 306 4.12 13.40 -6.01
N LEU A 307 5.28 13.48 -6.67
CA LEU A 307 6.54 13.87 -6.03
C LEU A 307 6.56 15.35 -5.63
N GLU A 308 6.03 16.25 -6.46
CA GLU A 308 5.90 17.67 -6.16
C GLU A 308 5.00 17.89 -4.92
N ALA A 309 3.84 17.23 -4.85
CA ALA A 309 2.95 17.27 -3.69
C ALA A 309 3.65 16.73 -2.42
N THR A 310 4.40 15.62 -2.57
CA THR A 310 5.18 15.03 -1.46
C THR A 310 6.28 15.97 -0.97
N ALA A 311 6.98 16.65 -1.89
CA ALA A 311 8.04 17.61 -1.57
C ALA A 311 7.47 18.87 -0.92
N ALA A 312 6.31 19.35 -1.36
CA ALA A 312 5.62 20.48 -0.74
C ALA A 312 5.28 20.19 0.72
N TRP A 313 4.70 19.01 1.00
CA TRP A 313 4.47 18.54 2.36
C TRP A 313 5.76 18.42 3.17
N TYR A 314 6.82 17.87 2.58
CA TYR A 314 8.10 17.71 3.26
C TYR A 314 8.69 19.05 3.71
N ARG A 315 8.62 20.07 2.86
CA ARG A 315 9.06 21.44 3.19
C ARG A 315 8.24 22.06 4.32
N SER A 316 6.89 21.95 4.27
CA SER A 316 6.02 22.50 5.32
C SER A 316 6.28 21.87 6.70
N ARG A 317 6.56 20.55 6.75
CA ARG A 317 6.91 19.85 7.97
C ARG A 317 8.19 20.41 8.63
N ASN A 318 9.21 20.73 7.83
CA ASN A 318 10.49 21.21 8.33
C ASN A 318 10.47 22.68 8.73
N THR A 319 9.46 23.45 8.31
CA THR A 319 9.26 24.84 8.74
C THR A 319 8.59 24.94 10.12
N GLN A 320 7.97 23.86 10.59
CA GLN A 320 7.26 23.79 11.88
C GLN A 320 8.11 23.20 13.02
N GLN A 321 9.33 22.76 12.73
CA GLN A 321 10.34 22.30 13.71
C GLN A 321 11.43 23.35 13.91
#